data_f07b0701b7bb8fda017a84ddf3630925
#
_entry.id   f07b0701b7bb8fda017a84ddf3630925
#
_cell.length_a   1.000
_cell.length_b   1.000
_cell.length_c   1.000
_cell.angle_alpha   90.00
_cell.angle_beta   90.00
_cell.angle_gamma   90.00
#
_symmetry.space_group_name_H-M   'P 1'
#
loop_
_entity.id
_entity.type
_entity.pdbx_description
1 polymer ?
#
loop_
_entity_poly.entity_id
_entity_poly.type
_entity_poly.pdbx_seq_one_letter_code
_entity_poly.pdbx_strand_id
1 'polypeptide(L)'
;NTIDIYRGQGWGDRKASTIRTLTAADADVLAQQSFVDSVTPGVSTSVTVRLGNTSVSAQVRGVGDQYFQVRGLKIAQGQLFNHQSVKQYTQEAVIDYNTKKTLFGTNSDPIGQVIILGNVPVRVIGVTEEQTSAMGGSENLVIMIPYTTAMSRLLGQNYLQSITVRVSDSVTSQAAEEGITKTLKQRHGTQDFYISNSDTIRQTIESTTQTMTLLVSMIAVISLIVGGIGVMNIMLVS
;
A
#
# COMPACT_ATOMS: atom_id res chain seq x y z
N ASN A 1 0.67 -11.20 2.31
CA ASN A 1 2.02 -11.48 1.76
C ASN A 1 2.38 -10.53 0.62
N THR A 2 2.60 -9.25 0.93
CA THR A 2 3.03 -8.25 -0.04
C THR A 2 4.44 -7.76 0.26
N ILE A 3 5.17 -7.48 -0.82
CA ILE A 3 6.52 -6.92 -0.77
C ILE A 3 6.49 -5.60 -1.53
N ASP A 4 6.89 -4.52 -0.89
CA ASP A 4 7.02 -3.20 -1.50
C ASP A 4 8.48 -2.94 -1.85
N ILE A 5 8.71 -2.49 -3.08
CA ILE A 5 10.02 -2.16 -3.61
C ILE A 5 10.05 -0.67 -3.86
N TYR A 6 11.00 0.02 -3.22
CA TYR A 6 11.17 1.46 -3.35
C TYR A 6 12.54 1.78 -3.92
N ARG A 7 12.65 2.91 -4.58
CA ARG A 7 13.94 3.44 -5.04
C ARG A 7 14.75 3.97 -3.86
N GLY A 8 16.08 3.87 -3.96
CA GLY A 8 17.00 4.32 -2.92
C GLY A 8 17.59 3.16 -2.13
N GLN A 9 18.35 3.47 -1.08
CA GLN A 9 19.04 2.47 -0.27
C GLN A 9 18.42 2.28 1.12
N GLY A 10 17.27 2.88 1.37
CA GLY A 10 16.55 2.75 2.64
C GLY A 10 15.78 4.00 3.01
N TRP A 11 15.12 3.94 4.15
CA TRP A 11 14.38 5.06 4.73
C TRP A 11 15.32 6.23 5.00
N GLY A 12 14.94 7.41 4.51
CA GLY A 12 15.71 8.63 4.72
C GLY A 12 16.86 8.86 3.75
N ASP A 13 17.01 8.03 2.72
CA ASP A 13 18.00 8.24 1.68
C ASP A 13 17.65 9.51 0.88
N ARG A 14 18.46 10.54 1.02
CA ARG A 14 18.28 11.81 0.31
C ARG A 14 18.47 11.67 -1.20
N LYS A 15 19.18 10.65 -1.65
CA LYS A 15 19.42 10.40 -3.07
C LYS A 15 18.30 9.61 -3.72
N ALA A 16 17.35 9.08 -2.95
CA ALA A 16 16.24 8.28 -3.48
C ALA A 16 15.45 9.03 -4.57
N SER A 17 15.23 10.33 -4.41
CA SER A 17 14.51 11.15 -5.36
C SER A 17 15.23 11.33 -6.70
N THR A 18 16.55 11.10 -6.76
CA THR A 18 17.34 11.22 -7.99
C THR A 18 17.41 9.91 -8.77
N ILE A 19 16.99 8.80 -8.17
CA ILE A 19 17.03 7.47 -8.79
C ILE A 19 15.83 7.32 -9.73
N ARG A 20 16.11 7.03 -11.01
CA ARG A 20 15.11 6.90 -12.08
C ARG A 20 15.14 5.54 -12.77
N THR A 21 15.77 4.56 -12.14
CA THR A 21 15.99 3.24 -12.72
C THR A 21 14.83 2.28 -12.51
N LEU A 22 13.93 2.58 -11.56
CA LEU A 22 12.74 1.76 -11.31
C LEU A 22 11.69 2.07 -12.39
N THR A 23 11.42 1.12 -13.27
CA THR A 23 10.58 1.31 -14.45
C THR A 23 9.47 0.28 -14.56
N ALA A 24 8.50 0.55 -15.44
CA ALA A 24 7.43 -0.40 -15.74
C ALA A 24 7.95 -1.73 -16.29
N ALA A 25 9.08 -1.73 -17.00
CA ALA A 25 9.72 -2.95 -17.48
C ALA A 25 10.20 -3.84 -16.33
N ASP A 26 10.65 -3.26 -15.22
CA ASP A 26 11.00 -4.01 -14.02
C ASP A 26 9.77 -4.73 -13.45
N ALA A 27 8.63 -4.06 -13.40
CA ALA A 27 7.38 -4.66 -12.97
C ALA A 27 6.94 -5.80 -13.88
N ASP A 28 7.07 -5.64 -15.19
CA ASP A 28 6.74 -6.67 -16.18
C ASP A 28 7.61 -7.91 -16.01
N VAL A 29 8.91 -7.75 -15.77
CA VAL A 29 9.83 -8.85 -15.52
C VAL A 29 9.48 -9.57 -14.23
N LEU A 30 9.16 -8.84 -13.17
CA LEU A 30 8.73 -9.43 -11.89
C LEU A 30 7.42 -10.21 -12.03
N ALA A 31 6.50 -9.71 -12.84
CA ALA A 31 5.21 -10.38 -13.08
C ALA A 31 5.37 -11.77 -13.72
N GLN A 32 6.45 -12.01 -14.43
CA GLN A 32 6.76 -13.29 -15.08
C GLN A 32 7.44 -14.31 -14.15
N GLN A 33 7.83 -13.91 -12.95
CA GLN A 33 8.49 -14.81 -12.01
C GLN A 33 7.48 -15.78 -11.39
N SER A 34 7.91 -17.02 -11.18
CA SER A 34 7.05 -18.10 -10.67
C SER A 34 6.56 -17.89 -9.24
N PHE A 35 7.29 -17.11 -8.45
CA PHE A 35 6.96 -16.82 -7.07
C PHE A 35 6.02 -15.61 -6.91
N VAL A 36 5.63 -14.96 -7.99
CA VAL A 36 4.81 -13.76 -7.99
C VAL A 36 3.37 -14.12 -8.39
N ASP A 37 2.41 -13.81 -7.52
CA ASP A 37 0.98 -13.94 -7.82
C ASP A 37 0.49 -12.76 -8.67
N SER A 38 0.78 -11.55 -8.23
CA SER A 38 0.42 -10.33 -8.93
C SER A 38 1.38 -9.20 -8.58
N VAL A 39 1.47 -8.22 -9.46
CA VAL A 39 2.37 -7.08 -9.30
C VAL A 39 1.68 -5.82 -9.77
N THR A 40 1.96 -4.71 -9.08
CA THR A 40 1.46 -3.39 -9.48
C THR A 40 2.57 -2.35 -9.38
N PRO A 41 2.84 -1.62 -10.48
CA PRO A 41 3.64 -0.42 -10.42
C PRO A 41 2.92 0.66 -9.61
N GLY A 42 3.66 1.60 -9.04
CA GLY A 42 3.08 2.67 -8.24
C GLY A 42 3.78 3.99 -8.43
N VAL A 43 2.98 5.02 -8.64
CA VAL A 43 3.35 6.42 -8.53
C VAL A 43 2.26 7.13 -7.74
N SER A 44 2.59 8.20 -7.04
CA SER A 44 1.58 8.98 -6.31
C SER A 44 1.93 10.45 -6.30
N THR A 45 0.90 11.26 -6.22
CA THR A 45 1.03 12.70 -6.06
C THR A 45 -0.22 13.24 -5.38
N SER A 46 -0.10 14.37 -4.70
CA SER A 46 -1.24 15.08 -4.14
C SER A 46 -1.70 16.16 -5.10
N VAL A 47 -2.99 16.19 -5.37
CA VAL A 47 -3.59 17.19 -6.26
C VAL A 47 -4.85 17.78 -5.64
N THR A 48 -5.26 18.93 -6.15
CA THR A 48 -6.59 19.49 -5.87
C THR A 48 -7.58 18.89 -6.85
N VAL A 49 -8.59 18.23 -6.32
CA VAL A 49 -9.68 17.63 -7.10
C VAL A 49 -10.85 18.59 -7.14
N ARG A 50 -11.35 18.84 -8.34
CA ARG A 50 -12.50 19.74 -8.53
C ARG A 50 -13.67 18.98 -9.14
N LEU A 51 -14.83 19.25 -8.57
CA LEU A 51 -16.13 18.80 -9.09
C LEU A 51 -17.14 19.94 -8.88
N GLY A 52 -17.53 20.60 -9.97
CA GLY A 52 -18.39 21.77 -9.87
C GLY A 52 -17.75 22.89 -9.03
N ASN A 53 -18.42 23.28 -7.97
CA ASN A 53 -17.93 24.29 -7.02
C ASN A 53 -17.12 23.70 -5.85
N THR A 54 -16.95 22.38 -5.81
CA THR A 54 -16.23 21.69 -4.73
C THR A 54 -14.78 21.50 -5.13
N SER A 55 -13.88 21.91 -4.25
CA SER A 55 -12.43 21.68 -4.38
C SER A 55 -11.91 21.02 -3.12
N VAL A 56 -11.24 19.89 -3.24
CA VAL A 56 -10.65 19.17 -2.11
C VAL A 56 -9.27 18.66 -2.49
N SER A 57 -8.42 18.50 -1.50
CA SER A 57 -7.12 17.87 -1.70
C SER A 57 -7.26 16.35 -1.63
N ALA A 58 -6.66 15.65 -2.56
CA ALA A 58 -6.68 14.19 -2.60
C ALA A 58 -5.33 13.65 -3.04
N GLN A 59 -5.04 12.42 -2.62
CA GLN A 59 -3.90 11.66 -3.11
C GLN A 59 -4.32 10.89 -4.35
N VAL A 60 -3.61 11.11 -5.46
CA VAL A 60 -3.79 10.34 -6.67
C VAL A 60 -2.71 9.27 -6.73
N ARG A 61 -3.14 8.02 -6.86
CA ARG A 61 -2.25 6.87 -7.04
C ARG A 61 -2.36 6.36 -8.46
N GLY A 62 -1.26 6.40 -9.17
CA GLY A 62 -1.13 5.71 -10.45
C GLY A 62 -0.73 4.27 -10.21
N VAL A 63 -1.56 3.34 -10.62
CA VAL A 63 -1.42 1.91 -10.30
C VAL A 63 -1.65 1.06 -11.53
N GLY A 64 -1.26 -0.22 -11.45
CA GLY A 64 -1.56 -1.21 -12.48
C GLY A 64 -2.96 -1.79 -12.32
N ASP A 65 -3.38 -2.54 -13.32
CA ASP A 65 -4.68 -3.24 -13.31
C ASP A 65 -4.78 -4.30 -12.22
N GLN A 66 -3.66 -4.84 -11.75
CA GLN A 66 -3.61 -5.83 -10.67
C GLN A 66 -3.58 -5.21 -9.26
N TYR A 67 -3.57 -3.89 -9.15
CA TYR A 67 -3.49 -3.20 -7.86
C TYR A 67 -4.56 -3.66 -6.86
N PHE A 68 -5.78 -3.80 -7.33
CA PHE A 68 -6.92 -4.19 -6.48
C PHE A 68 -6.76 -5.62 -5.98
N GLN A 69 -6.23 -6.51 -6.80
CA GLN A 69 -5.89 -7.88 -6.41
C GLN A 69 -4.73 -7.90 -5.41
N VAL A 70 -3.68 -7.13 -5.66
CA VAL A 70 -2.51 -7.03 -4.76
C VAL A 70 -2.92 -6.54 -3.38
N ARG A 71 -3.77 -5.52 -3.30
CA ARG A 71 -4.21 -4.92 -2.05
C ARG A 71 -5.45 -5.59 -1.44
N GLY A 72 -6.10 -6.50 -2.16
CA GLY A 72 -7.32 -7.14 -1.71
C GLY A 72 -8.50 -6.18 -1.62
N LEU A 73 -8.52 -5.16 -2.46
CA LEU A 73 -9.62 -4.19 -2.52
C LEU A 73 -10.78 -4.73 -3.34
N LYS A 74 -11.99 -4.54 -2.82
CA LYS A 74 -13.21 -4.95 -3.50
C LYS A 74 -13.95 -3.73 -4.02
N ILE A 75 -14.65 -3.91 -5.12
CA ILE A 75 -15.47 -2.88 -5.72
C ILE A 75 -16.87 -2.87 -5.11
N ALA A 76 -17.37 -1.67 -4.78
CA ALA A 76 -18.73 -1.47 -4.30
C ALA A 76 -19.67 -1.06 -5.42
N GLN A 77 -19.19 -0.26 -6.37
CA GLN A 77 -19.98 0.24 -7.51
C GLN A 77 -19.11 0.31 -8.76
N GLY A 78 -19.71 0.10 -9.91
CA GLY A 78 -19.03 0.24 -11.19
C GLY A 78 -18.07 -0.89 -11.49
N GLN A 79 -16.95 -0.55 -12.08
CA GLN A 79 -15.94 -1.51 -12.52
C GLN A 79 -14.53 -0.97 -12.28
N LEU A 80 -13.57 -1.88 -12.28
CA LEU A 80 -12.15 -1.55 -12.20
C LEU A 80 -11.59 -1.33 -13.60
N PHE A 81 -10.53 -0.55 -13.73
CA PHE A 81 -9.82 -0.49 -15.00
C PHE A 81 -9.01 -1.78 -15.21
N ASN A 82 -8.82 -2.13 -16.48
CA ASN A 82 -8.16 -3.36 -16.90
C ASN A 82 -6.80 -3.08 -17.54
N HIS A 83 -6.13 -4.13 -18.00
CA HIS A 83 -4.85 -4.01 -18.68
C HIS A 83 -4.90 -3.08 -19.92
N GLN A 84 -6.02 -3.11 -20.64
CA GLN A 84 -6.22 -2.25 -21.80
C GLN A 84 -6.30 -0.77 -21.43
N SER A 85 -6.93 -0.46 -20.29
CA SER A 85 -6.97 0.90 -19.74
C SER A 85 -5.58 1.44 -19.46
N VAL A 86 -4.72 0.61 -18.85
CA VAL A 86 -3.33 0.96 -18.57
C VAL A 86 -2.56 1.19 -19.89
N LYS A 87 -2.70 0.28 -20.83
CA LYS A 87 -1.99 0.32 -22.10
C LYS A 87 -2.38 1.52 -22.96
N GLN A 88 -3.63 1.95 -22.91
CA GLN A 88 -4.18 3.06 -23.70
C GLN A 88 -4.11 4.41 -23.00
N TYR A 89 -3.54 4.52 -21.82
CA TYR A 89 -3.45 5.76 -21.05
C TYR A 89 -4.82 6.38 -20.81
N THR A 90 -5.81 5.57 -20.43
CA THR A 90 -7.19 6.06 -20.29
C THR A 90 -7.30 7.04 -19.11
N GLN A 91 -8.17 8.04 -19.26
CA GLN A 91 -8.51 9.00 -18.22
C GLN A 91 -9.70 8.50 -17.42
N GLU A 92 -9.52 7.34 -16.77
CA GLU A 92 -10.49 6.66 -15.94
C GLU A 92 -9.99 6.63 -14.50
N ALA A 93 -10.90 6.72 -13.54
CA ALA A 93 -10.55 6.71 -12.12
C ALA A 93 -11.44 5.76 -11.35
N VAL A 94 -10.84 5.08 -10.37
CA VAL A 94 -11.55 4.38 -9.32
C VAL A 94 -11.31 5.15 -8.02
N ILE A 95 -12.37 5.53 -7.35
CA ILE A 95 -12.30 6.32 -6.12
C ILE A 95 -12.61 5.44 -4.91
N ASP A 96 -12.08 5.82 -3.76
CA ASP A 96 -12.46 5.17 -2.50
C ASP A 96 -13.79 5.69 -1.98
N TYR A 97 -14.34 5.02 -0.99
CA TYR A 97 -15.63 5.37 -0.40
C TYR A 97 -15.62 6.79 0.20
N ASN A 98 -14.53 7.18 0.85
CA ASN A 98 -14.42 8.51 1.45
C ASN A 98 -14.42 9.62 0.39
N THR A 99 -13.78 9.40 -0.74
CA THR A 99 -13.78 10.34 -1.86
C THR A 99 -15.18 10.47 -2.45
N LYS A 100 -15.89 9.36 -2.64
CA LYS A 100 -17.29 9.37 -3.07
C LYS A 100 -18.15 10.21 -2.12
N LYS A 101 -18.05 9.93 -0.84
CA LYS A 101 -18.83 10.62 0.20
C LYS A 101 -18.55 12.12 0.22
N THR A 102 -17.30 12.52 0.07
CA THR A 102 -16.88 13.94 0.13
C THR A 102 -17.28 14.71 -1.13
N LEU A 103 -17.11 14.12 -2.32
CA LEU A 103 -17.36 14.81 -3.60
C LEU A 103 -18.82 14.70 -4.06
N PHE A 104 -19.44 13.55 -3.88
CA PHE A 104 -20.76 13.25 -4.44
C PHE A 104 -21.86 13.10 -3.39
N GLY A 105 -21.48 12.94 -2.11
CA GLY A 105 -22.42 12.61 -1.06
C GLY A 105 -22.80 11.13 -1.05
N THR A 106 -23.66 10.75 -0.10
CA THR A 106 -24.01 9.33 0.11
C THR A 106 -25.08 8.82 -0.89
N ASN A 107 -25.88 9.72 -1.46
CA ASN A 107 -27.04 9.36 -2.28
C ASN A 107 -26.85 9.59 -3.79
N SER A 108 -25.69 10.11 -4.20
CA SER A 108 -25.42 10.36 -5.63
C SER A 108 -24.66 9.21 -6.25
N ASP A 109 -24.93 8.95 -7.53
CA ASP A 109 -24.17 7.97 -8.31
C ASP A 109 -22.96 8.67 -8.94
N PRO A 110 -21.73 8.31 -8.52
CA PRO A 110 -20.51 8.90 -9.07
C PRO A 110 -20.11 8.31 -10.43
N ILE A 111 -20.64 7.17 -10.80
CA ILE A 111 -20.22 6.42 -12.01
C ILE A 111 -20.54 7.23 -13.26
N GLY A 112 -19.55 7.41 -14.11
CA GLY A 112 -19.68 8.19 -15.33
C GLY A 112 -19.48 9.69 -15.18
N GLN A 113 -19.38 10.19 -13.95
CA GLN A 113 -19.11 11.60 -13.68
C GLN A 113 -17.63 11.92 -13.92
N VAL A 114 -17.38 13.13 -14.39
CA VAL A 114 -16.02 13.63 -14.65
C VAL A 114 -15.57 14.50 -13.49
N ILE A 115 -14.41 14.20 -12.95
CA ILE A 115 -13.73 15.02 -11.94
C ILE A 115 -12.41 15.52 -12.54
N ILE A 116 -11.91 16.64 -12.01
CA ILE A 116 -10.68 17.24 -12.50
C ILE A 116 -9.58 17.07 -11.47
N LEU A 117 -8.56 16.31 -11.83
CA LEU A 117 -7.38 16.07 -10.99
C LEU A 117 -6.30 17.09 -11.38
N GLY A 118 -6.19 18.18 -10.60
CA GLY A 118 -5.37 19.30 -11.01
C GLY A 118 -5.89 19.94 -12.29
N ASN A 119 -5.31 19.60 -13.43
CA ASN A 119 -5.76 20.05 -14.76
C ASN A 119 -6.22 18.90 -15.66
N VAL A 120 -6.28 17.70 -15.15
CA VAL A 120 -6.58 16.49 -15.94
C VAL A 120 -8.00 16.00 -15.63
N PRO A 121 -8.92 16.03 -16.60
CA PRO A 121 -10.24 15.44 -16.41
C PRO A 121 -10.16 13.91 -16.45
N VAL A 122 -10.83 13.27 -15.51
CA VAL A 122 -10.95 11.79 -15.49
C VAL A 122 -12.39 11.42 -15.21
N ARG A 123 -12.81 10.31 -15.79
CA ARG A 123 -14.15 9.76 -15.57
C ARG A 123 -14.11 8.74 -14.44
N VAL A 124 -14.98 8.86 -13.48
CA VAL A 124 -15.15 7.86 -12.42
C VAL A 124 -15.84 6.63 -12.98
N ILE A 125 -15.17 5.48 -12.91
CA ILE A 125 -15.71 4.21 -13.41
C ILE A 125 -16.07 3.24 -12.29
N GLY A 126 -15.50 3.43 -11.09
CA GLY A 126 -15.74 2.54 -9.97
C GLY A 126 -15.50 3.19 -8.63
N VAL A 127 -16.09 2.58 -7.61
CA VAL A 127 -15.91 2.96 -6.21
C VAL A 127 -15.56 1.70 -5.43
N THR A 128 -14.50 1.76 -4.63
CA THR A 128 -14.12 0.64 -3.77
C THR A 128 -14.98 0.59 -2.51
N GLU A 129 -15.09 -0.59 -1.91
CA GLU A 129 -15.77 -0.74 -0.63
C GLU A 129 -15.09 0.06 0.46
N GLU A 130 -15.88 0.47 1.46
CA GLU A 130 -15.37 1.15 2.63
C GLU A 130 -14.36 0.26 3.36
N GLN A 131 -13.18 0.81 3.60
CA GLN A 131 -12.14 0.12 4.36
C GLN A 131 -12.21 0.53 5.82
N THR A 132 -12.52 -0.40 6.70
CA THR A 132 -12.43 -0.18 8.14
C THR A 132 -11.00 -0.38 8.58
N SER A 133 -10.35 0.69 9.02
CA SER A 133 -9.04 0.63 9.64
C SER A 133 -9.19 0.47 11.14
N ALA A 134 -8.49 -0.51 11.72
CA ALA A 134 -8.44 -0.71 13.17
C ALA A 134 -7.80 0.47 13.91
N MET A 135 -7.11 1.36 13.20
CA MET A 135 -6.41 2.54 13.74
C MET A 135 -7.19 3.85 13.56
N GLY A 136 -8.49 3.77 13.30
CA GLY A 136 -9.29 4.92 12.90
C GLY A 136 -9.15 5.21 11.40
N GLY A 137 -10.25 5.41 10.72
CA GLY A 137 -10.25 5.66 9.27
C GLY A 137 -9.38 6.85 8.92
N SER A 138 -8.48 6.67 7.97
CA SER A 138 -7.82 7.81 7.35
C SER A 138 -8.89 8.61 6.60
N GLU A 139 -9.05 9.85 6.95
CA GLU A 139 -9.92 10.79 6.21
C GLU A 139 -9.31 11.20 4.86
N ASN A 140 -8.14 10.66 4.52
CA ASN A 140 -7.47 10.97 3.28
C ASN A 140 -8.27 10.45 2.10
N LEU A 141 -8.48 11.32 1.15
CA LEU A 141 -9.13 10.98 -0.11
C LEU A 141 -8.12 10.35 -1.05
N VAL A 142 -8.47 9.22 -1.63
CA VAL A 142 -7.61 8.46 -2.53
C VAL A 142 -8.33 8.22 -3.86
N ILE A 143 -7.63 8.52 -4.93
CA ILE A 143 -8.12 8.31 -6.29
C ILE A 143 -7.08 7.46 -7.02
N MET A 144 -7.51 6.33 -7.56
CA MET A 144 -6.66 5.42 -8.32
C MET A 144 -6.89 5.61 -9.81
N ILE A 145 -5.83 5.85 -10.55
CA ILE A 145 -5.84 5.95 -12.02
C ILE A 145 -4.77 5.01 -12.59
N PRO A 146 -4.81 4.67 -13.88
CA PRO A 146 -3.72 3.90 -14.47
C PRO A 146 -2.37 4.61 -14.30
N TYR A 147 -1.33 3.88 -13.91
CA TYR A 147 -0.02 4.49 -13.67
C TYR A 147 0.54 5.18 -14.92
N THR A 148 0.23 4.67 -16.11
CA THR A 148 0.62 5.27 -17.38
C THR A 148 0.01 6.65 -17.56
N THR A 149 -1.25 6.81 -17.20
CA THR A 149 -1.95 8.11 -17.23
C THR A 149 -1.34 9.07 -16.21
N ALA A 150 -1.10 8.59 -14.97
CA ALA A 150 -0.49 9.42 -13.93
C ALA A 150 0.90 9.90 -14.31
N MET A 151 1.74 9.02 -14.85
CA MET A 151 3.10 9.37 -15.26
C MET A 151 3.12 10.36 -16.41
N SER A 152 2.28 10.17 -17.40
CA SER A 152 2.28 11.00 -18.62
C SER A 152 1.52 12.32 -18.45
N ARG A 153 0.40 12.32 -17.71
CA ARG A 153 -0.50 13.48 -17.63
C ARG A 153 -0.31 14.34 -16.39
N LEU A 154 0.02 13.71 -15.24
CA LEU A 154 0.15 14.41 -13.97
C LEU A 154 1.60 14.70 -13.59
N LEU A 155 2.49 13.74 -13.75
CA LEU A 155 3.86 13.81 -13.26
C LEU A 155 4.89 14.13 -14.33
N GLY A 156 4.62 13.84 -15.60
CA GLY A 156 5.56 14.07 -16.68
C GLY A 156 6.87 13.29 -16.53
N GLN A 157 6.79 12.06 -16.03
CA GLN A 157 7.96 11.21 -15.79
C GLN A 157 7.76 9.82 -16.41
N ASN A 158 8.85 9.09 -16.60
CA ASN A 158 8.84 7.75 -17.18
C ASN A 158 9.39 6.66 -16.21
N TYR A 159 9.52 7.00 -14.94
CA TYR A 159 10.01 6.09 -13.90
C TYR A 159 8.97 5.96 -12.79
N LEU A 160 9.04 4.83 -12.06
CA LEU A 160 8.14 4.52 -10.96
C LEU A 160 8.72 5.00 -9.63
N GLN A 161 7.84 5.21 -8.67
CA GLN A 161 8.22 5.46 -7.27
C GLN A 161 8.31 4.16 -6.48
N SER A 162 7.46 3.18 -6.81
CA SER A 162 7.43 1.90 -6.13
C SER A 162 6.88 0.80 -7.04
N ILE A 163 7.14 -0.43 -6.63
CA ILE A 163 6.49 -1.62 -7.18
C ILE A 163 6.03 -2.46 -6.00
N THR A 164 4.77 -2.88 -6.00
CA THR A 164 4.23 -3.77 -4.98
C THR A 164 3.99 -5.14 -5.59
N VAL A 165 4.52 -6.16 -4.94
CA VAL A 165 4.42 -7.56 -5.37
C VAL A 165 3.61 -8.34 -4.34
N ARG A 166 2.61 -9.08 -4.80
CA ARG A 166 1.95 -10.10 -3.99
C ARG A 166 2.62 -11.44 -4.25
N VAL A 167 3.13 -12.04 -3.20
CA VAL A 167 3.86 -13.30 -3.27
C VAL A 167 2.86 -14.46 -3.38
N SER A 168 3.20 -15.46 -4.19
CA SER A 168 2.45 -16.71 -4.27
C SER A 168 2.44 -17.43 -2.92
N ASP A 169 1.32 -18.03 -2.55
CA ASP A 169 1.16 -18.75 -1.29
C ASP A 169 2.09 -19.99 -1.18
N SER A 170 2.59 -20.48 -2.30
CA SER A 170 3.49 -21.64 -2.37
C SER A 170 4.95 -21.32 -2.03
N VAL A 171 5.30 -20.04 -1.87
CA VAL A 171 6.68 -19.59 -1.66
C VAL A 171 6.75 -18.75 -0.39
N THR A 172 7.86 -18.89 0.35
CA THR A 172 8.08 -18.03 1.52
C THR A 172 8.38 -16.60 1.09
N SER A 173 7.97 -15.62 1.89
CA SER A 173 8.23 -14.22 1.59
C SER A 173 9.73 -13.91 1.52
N GLN A 174 10.55 -14.59 2.32
CA GLN A 174 12.00 -14.43 2.29
C GLN A 174 12.60 -14.92 0.96
N ALA A 175 12.18 -16.08 0.47
CA ALA A 175 12.63 -16.60 -0.82
C ALA A 175 12.23 -15.69 -1.98
N ALA A 176 11.01 -15.14 -1.92
CA ALA A 176 10.53 -14.16 -2.90
C ALA A 176 11.35 -12.88 -2.86
N GLU A 177 11.66 -12.37 -1.67
CA GLU A 177 12.49 -11.18 -1.48
C GLU A 177 13.89 -11.37 -2.08
N GLU A 178 14.51 -12.52 -1.86
CA GLU A 178 15.80 -12.87 -2.47
C GLU A 178 15.71 -12.91 -4.00
N GLY A 179 14.66 -13.51 -4.54
CA GLY A 179 14.41 -13.60 -5.98
C GLY A 179 14.21 -12.22 -6.62
N ILE A 180 13.46 -11.35 -5.98
CA ILE A 180 13.23 -9.97 -6.42
C ILE A 180 14.56 -9.21 -6.42
N THR A 181 15.31 -9.28 -5.33
CA THR A 181 16.61 -8.60 -5.18
C THR A 181 17.57 -9.03 -6.28
N LYS A 182 17.67 -10.33 -6.52
CA LYS A 182 18.54 -10.89 -7.57
C LYS A 182 18.14 -10.39 -8.95
N THR A 183 16.86 -10.45 -9.28
CA THR A 183 16.33 -10.03 -10.58
C THR A 183 16.57 -8.55 -10.83
N LEU A 184 16.23 -7.69 -9.89
CA LEU A 184 16.37 -6.24 -10.06
C LEU A 184 17.84 -5.80 -10.02
N LYS A 185 18.65 -6.39 -9.17
CA LYS A 185 20.09 -6.12 -9.11
C LYS A 185 20.78 -6.49 -10.43
N GLN A 186 20.36 -7.56 -11.04
CA GLN A 186 20.86 -8.00 -12.35
C GLN A 186 20.45 -7.02 -13.46
N ARG A 187 19.24 -6.48 -13.41
CA ARG A 187 18.74 -5.50 -14.37
C ARG A 187 19.37 -4.12 -14.21
N HIS A 188 19.53 -3.68 -12.97
CA HIS A 188 20.05 -2.33 -12.67
C HIS A 188 21.59 -2.29 -12.60
N GLY A 189 22.24 -3.43 -12.46
CA GLY A 189 23.70 -3.53 -12.29
C GLY A 189 24.20 -3.15 -10.90
N THR A 190 23.35 -2.59 -10.06
CA THR A 190 23.63 -2.20 -8.67
C THR A 190 22.35 -2.23 -7.86
N GLN A 191 22.47 -2.25 -6.55
CA GLN A 191 21.32 -2.20 -5.66
C GLN A 191 20.98 -0.75 -5.33
N ASP A 192 20.15 -0.13 -6.17
CA ASP A 192 19.62 1.22 -6.03
C ASP A 192 18.15 1.24 -5.57
N PHE A 193 17.69 0.16 -5.01
CA PHE A 193 16.34 -0.04 -4.47
C PHE A 193 16.43 -0.70 -3.11
N TYR A 194 15.35 -0.59 -2.33
CA TYR A 194 15.21 -1.32 -1.06
C TYR A 194 13.84 -1.97 -0.98
N ILE A 195 13.75 -2.99 -0.16
CA ILE A 195 12.56 -3.84 -0.04
C ILE A 195 11.98 -3.72 1.36
N SER A 196 10.66 -3.54 1.43
CA SER A 196 9.88 -3.60 2.66
C SER A 196 8.93 -4.77 2.58
N ASN A 197 9.09 -5.74 3.47
CA ASN A 197 8.29 -6.96 3.49
C ASN A 197 7.27 -6.88 4.62
N SER A 198 5.99 -6.98 4.30
CA SER A 198 4.90 -6.92 5.28
C SER A 198 4.95 -8.08 6.29
N ASP A 199 5.41 -9.27 5.86
CA ASP A 199 5.55 -10.42 6.75
C ASP A 199 6.67 -10.21 7.77
N THR A 200 7.78 -9.62 7.39
CA THR A 200 8.87 -9.28 8.32
C THR A 200 8.39 -8.30 9.38
N ILE A 201 7.63 -7.28 8.99
CA ILE A 201 7.03 -6.31 9.94
C ILE A 201 6.08 -7.03 10.89
N ARG A 202 5.24 -7.91 10.38
CA ARG A 202 4.30 -8.70 11.20
C ARG A 202 5.05 -9.59 12.19
N GLN A 203 6.09 -10.31 11.75
CA GLN A 203 6.91 -11.15 12.61
C GLN A 203 7.58 -10.34 13.72
N THR A 204 8.07 -9.16 13.42
CA THR A 204 8.67 -8.24 14.39
C THR A 204 7.64 -7.83 15.45
N ILE A 205 6.43 -7.47 15.03
CA ILE A 205 5.33 -7.11 15.95
C ILE A 205 4.95 -8.29 16.84
N GLU A 206 4.81 -9.48 16.27
CA GLU A 206 4.50 -10.70 17.04
C GLU A 206 5.58 -11.02 18.06
N SER A 207 6.86 -10.95 17.67
CA SER A 207 7.99 -11.16 18.57
C SER A 207 8.01 -10.15 19.71
N THR A 208 7.77 -8.88 19.43
CA THR A 208 7.68 -7.82 20.43
C THR A 208 6.52 -8.08 21.40
N THR A 209 5.36 -8.46 20.89
CA THR A 209 4.18 -8.80 21.70
C THR A 209 4.47 -10.00 22.60
N GLN A 210 5.10 -11.05 22.11
CA GLN A 210 5.49 -12.22 22.91
C GLN A 210 6.47 -11.83 24.02
N THR A 211 7.46 -11.01 23.74
CA THR A 211 8.42 -10.51 24.73
C THR A 211 7.72 -9.69 25.81
N MET A 212 6.81 -8.80 25.43
CA MET A 212 6.01 -8.02 26.39
C MET A 212 5.13 -8.89 27.25
N THR A 213 4.48 -9.90 26.69
CA THR A 213 3.65 -10.86 27.42
C THR A 213 4.49 -11.64 28.41
N LEU A 214 5.68 -12.08 28.03
CA LEU A 214 6.60 -12.79 28.91
C LEU A 214 7.03 -11.91 30.09
N LEU A 215 7.38 -10.64 29.83
CA LEU A 215 7.75 -9.66 30.87
C LEU A 215 6.61 -9.45 31.87
N VAL A 216 5.39 -9.21 31.37
CA VAL A 216 4.20 -9.01 32.23
C VAL A 216 3.92 -10.26 33.06
N SER A 217 4.05 -11.45 32.48
CA SER A 217 3.87 -12.73 33.17
C SER A 217 4.90 -12.90 34.28
N MET A 218 6.17 -12.57 34.04
CA MET A 218 7.22 -12.62 35.06
C MET A 218 6.93 -11.69 36.24
N ILE A 219 6.52 -10.45 35.94
CA ILE A 219 6.13 -9.47 36.98
C ILE A 219 4.96 -10.00 37.80
N ALA A 220 3.95 -10.59 37.17
CA ALA A 220 2.79 -11.14 37.81
C ALA A 220 3.17 -12.29 38.74
N VAL A 221 4.07 -13.20 38.31
CA VAL A 221 4.56 -14.32 39.14
C VAL A 221 5.33 -13.80 40.35
N ILE A 222 6.23 -12.84 40.19
CA ILE A 222 6.98 -12.23 41.26
C ILE A 222 6.05 -11.55 42.27
N SER A 223 5.05 -10.81 41.78
CA SER A 223 4.05 -10.13 42.62
C SER A 223 3.22 -11.16 43.45
N LEU A 224 2.88 -12.28 42.82
CA LEU A 224 2.14 -13.35 43.49
C LEU A 224 2.97 -13.99 44.61
N ILE A 225 4.25 -14.26 44.37
CA ILE A 225 5.18 -14.81 45.35
C ILE A 225 5.33 -13.85 46.55
N VAL A 226 5.58 -12.56 46.26
CA VAL A 226 5.70 -11.53 47.30
C VAL A 226 4.42 -11.40 48.12
N GLY A 227 3.27 -11.37 47.45
CA GLY A 227 1.95 -11.35 48.11
C GLY A 227 1.69 -12.58 48.98
N GLY A 228 2.06 -13.78 48.48
CA GLY A 228 1.95 -15.03 49.22
C GLY A 228 2.79 -15.07 50.49
N ILE A 229 4.01 -14.57 50.40
CA ILE A 229 4.90 -14.44 51.57
C ILE A 229 4.32 -13.47 52.60
N GLY A 230 3.79 -12.34 52.14
CA GLY A 230 3.13 -11.37 53.03
C GLY A 230 1.93 -11.96 53.76
N VAL A 231 1.08 -12.70 53.07
CA VAL A 231 -0.07 -13.37 53.68
C VAL A 231 0.39 -14.44 54.65
N MET A 232 1.38 -15.24 54.32
CA MET A 232 1.94 -16.25 55.19
C MET A 232 2.50 -15.65 56.49
N ASN A 233 3.21 -14.54 56.42
CA ASN A 233 3.73 -13.83 57.58
C ASN A 233 2.60 -13.34 58.48
N ILE A 234 1.52 -12.83 57.94
CA ILE A 234 0.34 -12.37 58.69
C ILE A 234 -0.33 -13.55 59.38
N MET A 235 -0.46 -14.69 58.72
CA MET A 235 -1.05 -15.89 59.29
C MET A 235 -0.20 -16.51 60.39
N LEU A 236 1.13 -16.42 60.29
CA LEU A 236 2.04 -16.92 61.34
C LEU A 236 2.06 -16.04 62.57
N VAL A 237 1.76 -14.76 62.48
CA VAL A 237 1.71 -13.78 63.57
C VAL A 237 0.36 -13.76 64.28
N SER A 238 -0.71 -14.22 63.66
CA SER A 238 -2.02 -14.37 64.31
C SER A 238 -2.16 -15.76 64.94
#